data_7b8001c61d21678b852250317962f57b
#
_entry.id   7b8001c61d21678b852250317962f57b
#
_cell.length_a   1.000
_cell.length_b   1.000
_cell.length_c   1.000
_cell.angle_alpha   90.00
_cell.angle_beta   90.00
_cell.angle_gamma   90.00
#
_symmetry.space_group_name_H-M   'P 1'
#
loop_
_entity.id
_entity.type
_entity.pdbx_description
1 polymer ?
#
loop_
_entity_poly.entity_id
_entity_poly.type
_entity_poly.pdbx_seq_one_letter_code
_entity_poly.pdbx_strand_id
1 'polypeptide(L)'
;SYKSRVDVRGNISVGKDCVIDVNVIFEGKVELGNNVKIGANSIICNSKIDDDSEILPFSHIDSSQIGKNCFIGPYARIREGSQIGDGARIGNFVETKKTKIGRSTKANHFTYLGDADIGKDVNIGAGTITCNYDGKNKNKTSVGDNSFVGTNSSLIAPINIGKNSFIGAGSTITKDVPDNSLGVSRSKQKNVQDWTKDKK
;
A
#
# COMPACT_ATOMS: atom_id res chain seq x y z
N SER A 1 24.30 -6.55 18.56
CA SER A 1 23.06 -5.75 18.59
C SER A 1 22.95 -5.04 19.92
N TYR A 2 22.67 -3.77 19.91
CA TYR A 2 22.47 -3.00 21.14
C TYR A 2 21.05 -3.27 21.65
N LYS A 3 20.87 -4.29 22.49
CA LYS A 3 19.58 -4.65 23.13
C LYS A 3 18.88 -3.46 23.79
N SER A 4 19.65 -2.47 24.26
CA SER A 4 19.16 -1.25 24.91
C SER A 4 18.51 -0.23 23.95
N ARG A 5 18.47 -0.49 22.65
CA ARG A 5 17.90 0.42 21.63
C ARG A 5 16.66 -0.14 20.94
N VAL A 6 16.09 -1.21 21.43
CA VAL A 6 14.78 -1.73 21.03
C VAL A 6 13.84 -1.55 22.21
N ASP A 7 12.70 -0.89 21.96
CA ASP A 7 11.70 -0.60 23.00
C ASP A 7 10.51 -1.56 22.83
N VAL A 8 10.14 -2.26 23.90
CA VAL A 8 9.03 -3.21 23.94
C VAL A 8 8.01 -2.75 24.97
N ARG A 9 6.86 -2.28 24.49
CA ARG A 9 5.75 -1.77 25.29
C ARG A 9 4.54 -2.70 25.20
N GLY A 10 4.72 -3.96 25.56
CA GLY A 10 3.68 -4.97 25.50
C GLY A 10 4.20 -6.38 25.36
N ASN A 11 3.44 -7.22 24.67
CA ASN A 11 3.77 -8.63 24.49
C ASN A 11 4.26 -8.88 23.05
N ILE A 12 5.49 -9.34 22.92
CA ILE A 12 6.05 -9.73 21.63
C ILE A 12 6.35 -11.22 21.60
N SER A 13 5.92 -11.91 20.54
CA SER A 13 6.42 -13.24 20.17
C SER A 13 7.26 -13.15 18.92
N VAL A 14 8.43 -13.77 18.91
CA VAL A 14 9.40 -13.69 17.82
C VAL A 14 9.80 -15.10 17.41
N GLY A 15 9.65 -15.40 16.12
CA GLY A 15 10.10 -16.65 15.52
C GLY A 15 11.63 -16.76 15.47
N LYS A 16 12.12 -17.76 14.75
CA LYS A 16 13.57 -18.01 14.59
C LYS A 16 14.19 -17.06 13.58
N ASP A 17 15.47 -16.76 13.75
CA ASP A 17 16.34 -16.05 12.81
C ASP A 17 15.83 -14.64 12.40
N CYS A 18 15.09 -13.99 13.29
CA CYS A 18 14.64 -12.62 13.08
C CYS A 18 15.78 -11.62 13.33
N VAL A 19 15.79 -10.55 12.51
CA VAL A 19 16.72 -9.43 12.65
C VAL A 19 15.92 -8.18 12.98
N ILE A 20 16.19 -7.59 14.15
CA ILE A 20 15.56 -6.35 14.61
C ILE A 20 16.64 -5.29 14.75
N ASP A 21 16.52 -4.21 14.00
CA ASP A 21 17.49 -3.12 13.97
C ASP A 21 17.25 -2.13 15.14
N VAL A 22 18.06 -1.09 15.19
CA VAL A 22 18.04 -0.10 16.28
C VAL A 22 16.80 0.77 16.26
N ASN A 23 16.40 1.23 17.44
CA ASN A 23 15.29 2.16 17.66
C ASN A 23 13.92 1.64 17.14
N VAL A 24 13.76 0.33 17.00
CA VAL A 24 12.46 -0.28 16.72
C VAL A 24 11.61 -0.23 17.99
N ILE A 25 10.35 0.11 17.84
CA ILE A 25 9.35 0.13 18.91
C ILE A 25 8.29 -0.93 18.61
N PHE A 26 8.07 -1.83 19.58
CA PHE A 26 6.95 -2.75 19.58
C PHE A 26 5.93 -2.34 20.63
N GLU A 27 4.65 -2.23 20.27
CA GLU A 27 3.59 -1.80 21.17
C GLU A 27 2.39 -2.75 21.12
N GLY A 28 1.81 -3.02 22.29
CA GLY A 28 0.68 -3.93 22.43
C GLY A 28 1.05 -5.38 22.14
N LYS A 29 0.24 -6.10 21.39
CA LYS A 29 0.47 -7.51 21.01
C LYS A 29 1.10 -7.57 19.62
N VAL A 30 2.35 -8.04 19.53
CA VAL A 30 3.07 -8.19 18.26
C VAL A 30 3.52 -9.63 18.08
N GLU A 31 3.27 -10.19 16.89
CA GLU A 31 3.68 -11.54 16.50
C GLU A 31 4.56 -11.49 15.25
N LEU A 32 5.80 -11.96 15.36
CA LEU A 32 6.74 -12.10 14.24
C LEU A 32 6.95 -13.58 13.93
N GLY A 33 6.79 -13.96 12.67
CA GLY A 33 7.14 -15.28 12.14
C GLY A 33 8.66 -15.51 12.13
N ASN A 34 9.10 -16.50 11.35
CA ASN A 34 10.53 -16.81 11.20
C ASN A 34 11.17 -15.91 10.12
N ASN A 35 12.47 -15.65 10.24
CA ASN A 35 13.29 -14.88 9.28
C ASN A 35 12.76 -13.46 9.00
N VAL A 36 11.98 -12.88 9.90
CA VAL A 36 11.44 -11.52 9.74
C VAL A 36 12.55 -10.50 10.00
N LYS A 37 12.63 -9.48 9.14
CA LYS A 37 13.56 -8.37 9.32
C LYS A 37 12.79 -7.09 9.58
N ILE A 38 13.18 -6.37 10.65
CA ILE A 38 12.58 -5.08 11.01
C ILE A 38 13.67 -4.01 10.96
N GLY A 39 13.56 -3.10 10.03
CA GLY A 39 14.51 -2.01 9.82
C GLY A 39 14.40 -0.91 10.88
N ALA A 40 15.48 -0.17 11.03
CA ALA A 40 15.64 0.86 12.05
C ALA A 40 14.52 1.90 12.09
N ASN A 41 14.21 2.39 13.29
CA ASN A 41 13.20 3.43 13.53
C ASN A 41 11.77 3.06 13.07
N SER A 42 11.48 1.78 12.92
CA SER A 42 10.14 1.29 12.62
C SER A 42 9.31 1.14 13.90
N ILE A 43 8.00 1.33 13.77
CA ILE A 43 7.04 1.18 14.87
C ILE A 43 6.03 0.10 14.47
N ILE A 44 5.88 -0.93 15.30
CA ILE A 44 4.97 -2.04 15.07
C ILE A 44 4.01 -2.15 16.25
N CYS A 45 2.73 -1.90 16.01
CA CYS A 45 1.69 -1.91 17.03
C CYS A 45 0.64 -2.98 16.73
N ASN A 46 0.25 -3.80 17.73
CA ASN A 46 -0.89 -4.73 17.66
C ASN A 46 -0.98 -5.52 16.35
N SER A 47 0.12 -5.98 15.80
CA SER A 47 0.20 -6.50 14.44
C SER A 47 0.89 -7.85 14.37
N LYS A 48 0.56 -8.58 13.29
CA LYS A 48 1.21 -9.85 12.96
C LYS A 48 1.97 -9.71 11.64
N ILE A 49 3.21 -10.21 11.62
CA ILE A 49 4.08 -10.24 10.45
C ILE A 49 4.53 -11.69 10.25
N ASP A 50 4.12 -12.31 9.16
CA ASP A 50 4.43 -13.70 8.86
C ASP A 50 5.85 -13.87 8.28
N ASP A 51 6.26 -15.14 8.10
CA ASP A 51 7.61 -15.55 7.76
C ASP A 51 8.23 -14.82 6.56
N ASP A 52 9.55 -14.67 6.58
CA ASP A 52 10.38 -14.17 5.47
C ASP A 52 10.02 -12.74 4.99
N SER A 53 9.29 -11.98 5.80
CA SER A 53 8.89 -10.62 5.45
C SER A 53 9.91 -9.59 5.96
N GLU A 54 10.06 -8.51 5.19
CA GLU A 54 11.00 -7.44 5.49
C GLU A 54 10.28 -6.10 5.61
N ILE A 55 10.42 -5.48 6.78
CA ILE A 55 9.93 -4.13 7.07
C ILE A 55 11.13 -3.19 7.00
N LEU A 56 11.13 -2.32 6.02
CA LEU A 56 12.21 -1.35 5.80
C LEU A 56 12.11 -0.17 6.77
N PRO A 57 13.22 0.56 6.99
CA PRO A 57 13.30 1.62 8.00
C PRO A 57 12.18 2.66 7.92
N PHE A 58 11.86 3.24 9.08
CA PHE A 58 10.87 4.31 9.24
C PHE A 58 9.45 3.92 8.83
N SER A 59 9.12 2.64 8.82
CA SER A 59 7.74 2.19 8.55
C SER A 59 6.93 2.12 9.85
N HIS A 60 5.63 2.41 9.73
CA HIS A 60 4.69 2.31 10.84
C HIS A 60 3.56 1.34 10.50
N ILE A 61 3.43 0.27 11.29
CA ILE A 61 2.42 -0.77 11.09
C ILE A 61 1.56 -0.84 12.36
N ASP A 62 0.26 -0.67 12.22
CA ASP A 62 -0.68 -0.67 13.33
C ASP A 62 -1.90 -1.54 13.03
N SER A 63 -2.24 -2.41 13.99
CA SER A 63 -3.47 -3.25 14.01
C SER A 63 -3.73 -3.94 12.67
N SER A 64 -2.68 -4.58 12.12
CA SER A 64 -2.64 -5.09 10.76
C SER A 64 -2.01 -6.47 10.66
N GLN A 65 -2.26 -7.15 9.54
CA GLN A 65 -1.68 -8.45 9.24
C GLN A 65 -0.84 -8.37 7.97
N ILE A 66 0.41 -8.79 8.05
CA ILE A 66 1.36 -8.86 6.93
C ILE A 66 1.64 -10.33 6.65
N GLY A 67 1.36 -10.78 5.43
CA GLY A 67 1.62 -12.14 4.98
C GLY A 67 3.11 -12.46 4.83
N LYS A 68 3.40 -13.61 4.23
CA LYS A 68 4.77 -14.10 4.02
C LYS A 68 5.45 -13.41 2.84
N ASN A 69 6.79 -13.32 2.90
CA ASN A 69 7.61 -12.78 1.81
C ASN A 69 7.21 -11.37 1.37
N CYS A 70 6.64 -10.58 2.26
CA CYS A 70 6.23 -9.20 1.98
C CYS A 70 7.41 -8.23 2.09
N PHE A 71 7.35 -7.14 1.31
CA PHE A 71 8.31 -6.05 1.33
C PHE A 71 7.58 -4.75 1.65
N ILE A 72 7.81 -4.19 2.85
CA ILE A 72 7.06 -3.04 3.35
C ILE A 72 8.01 -1.89 3.64
N GLY A 73 7.77 -0.74 3.02
CA GLY A 73 8.54 0.47 3.24
C GLY A 73 9.60 0.76 2.15
N PRO A 74 10.59 1.64 2.47
CA PRO A 74 10.66 2.45 3.70
C PRO A 74 9.56 3.52 3.76
N TYR A 75 9.34 4.09 4.95
CA TYR A 75 8.32 5.14 5.15
C TYR A 75 6.90 4.72 4.75
N ALA A 76 6.56 3.43 4.85
CA ALA A 76 5.21 2.95 4.65
C ALA A 76 4.37 3.13 5.92
N ARG A 77 3.08 3.43 5.76
CA ARG A 77 2.13 3.52 6.85
C ARG A 77 0.99 2.53 6.66
N ILE A 78 1.06 1.41 7.35
CA ILE A 78 0.01 0.39 7.34
C ILE A 78 -0.88 0.61 8.55
N ARG A 79 -2.12 1.05 8.31
CA ARG A 79 -3.06 1.39 9.37
C ARG A 79 -4.04 0.27 9.65
N GLU A 80 -4.78 0.46 10.73
CA GLU A 80 -5.74 -0.49 11.27
C GLU A 80 -6.64 -1.15 10.21
N GLY A 81 -6.84 -2.45 10.38
CA GLY A 81 -7.70 -3.27 9.52
C GLY A 81 -7.10 -3.60 8.15
N SER A 82 -5.81 -3.31 7.93
CA SER A 82 -5.12 -3.69 6.70
C SER A 82 -4.67 -5.16 6.74
N GLN A 83 -4.86 -5.85 5.62
CA GLN A 83 -4.42 -7.23 5.41
C GLN A 83 -3.59 -7.28 4.12
N ILE A 84 -2.31 -7.55 4.27
CA ILE A 84 -1.35 -7.57 3.15
C ILE A 84 -1.04 -9.03 2.83
N GLY A 85 -1.38 -9.47 1.63
CA GLY A 85 -1.20 -10.85 1.17
C GLY A 85 0.24 -11.17 0.84
N ASP A 86 0.54 -12.47 0.78
CA ASP A 86 1.88 -13.00 0.57
C ASP A 86 2.58 -12.43 -0.66
N GLY A 87 3.85 -12.10 -0.54
CA GLY A 87 4.67 -11.59 -1.62
C GLY A 87 4.31 -10.16 -2.09
N ALA A 88 3.40 -9.50 -1.41
CA ALA A 88 3.03 -8.13 -1.76
C ALA A 88 4.17 -7.14 -1.45
N ARG A 89 4.22 -6.05 -2.23
CA ARG A 89 5.18 -4.98 -2.07
C ARG A 89 4.46 -3.65 -1.84
N ILE A 90 4.69 -3.07 -0.67
CA ILE A 90 4.15 -1.77 -0.27
C ILE A 90 5.33 -0.84 -0.04
N GLY A 91 5.56 0.05 -0.98
CA GLY A 91 6.79 0.86 -0.99
C GLY A 91 6.66 2.17 -0.20
N ASN A 92 7.55 3.09 -0.53
CA ASN A 92 7.71 4.33 0.23
C ASN A 92 6.52 5.29 0.04
N PHE A 93 6.15 5.92 1.17
CA PHE A 93 5.04 6.87 1.24
C PHE A 93 3.71 6.28 0.77
N VAL A 94 3.53 4.98 0.95
CA VAL A 94 2.24 4.32 0.74
C VAL A 94 1.52 4.21 2.07
N GLU A 95 0.27 4.67 2.10
CA GLU A 95 -0.60 4.52 3.24
C GLU A 95 -1.76 3.58 2.90
N THR A 96 -2.02 2.61 3.79
CA THR A 96 -3.19 1.71 3.70
C THR A 96 -4.05 1.83 4.95
N LYS A 97 -5.37 1.70 4.80
CA LYS A 97 -6.33 1.71 5.91
C LYS A 97 -7.54 0.85 5.59
N LYS A 98 -7.87 -0.13 6.43
CA LYS A 98 -9.02 -1.04 6.21
C LYS A 98 -9.02 -1.60 4.78
N THR A 99 -7.86 -2.07 4.34
CA THR A 99 -7.61 -2.47 2.96
C THR A 99 -7.10 -3.91 2.92
N LYS A 100 -7.66 -4.70 2.01
CA LYS A 100 -7.11 -6.00 1.66
C LYS A 100 -6.27 -5.87 0.40
N ILE A 101 -5.04 -6.34 0.45
CA ILE A 101 -4.12 -6.38 -0.69
C ILE A 101 -3.78 -7.83 -0.99
N GLY A 102 -4.12 -8.29 -2.18
CA GLY A 102 -3.91 -9.66 -2.61
C GLY A 102 -2.44 -10.01 -2.83
N ARG A 103 -2.19 -11.31 -2.96
CA ARG A 103 -0.85 -11.87 -3.13
C ARG A 103 -0.12 -11.22 -4.32
N SER A 104 1.18 -11.00 -4.18
CA SER A 104 2.09 -10.48 -5.21
C SER A 104 1.71 -9.11 -5.79
N THR A 105 0.76 -8.42 -5.18
CA THR A 105 0.34 -7.08 -5.60
C THR A 105 1.38 -6.05 -5.20
N LYS A 106 1.55 -5.04 -6.04
CA LYS A 106 2.57 -3.99 -5.89
C LYS A 106 1.94 -2.61 -5.82
N ALA A 107 2.23 -1.88 -4.76
CA ALA A 107 1.97 -0.46 -4.59
C ALA A 107 3.26 0.19 -4.06
N ASN A 108 4.16 0.58 -4.96
CA ASN A 108 5.53 0.86 -4.57
C ASN A 108 5.80 2.32 -4.18
N HIS A 109 4.93 3.26 -4.56
CA HIS A 109 5.25 4.68 -4.44
C HIS A 109 4.04 5.55 -4.18
N PHE A 110 4.11 6.37 -3.15
CA PHE A 110 3.27 7.55 -2.95
C PHE A 110 1.78 7.33 -3.26
N THR A 111 1.10 6.50 -2.49
CA THR A 111 -0.25 6.02 -2.80
C THR A 111 -1.09 5.97 -1.52
N TYR A 112 -2.38 6.31 -1.62
CA TYR A 112 -3.34 6.06 -0.56
C TYR A 112 -4.37 5.01 -0.97
N LEU A 113 -4.42 3.91 -0.22
CA LEU A 113 -5.38 2.82 -0.38
C LEU A 113 -6.22 2.70 0.90
N GLY A 114 -7.39 3.30 0.89
CA GLY A 114 -8.33 3.26 2.01
C GLY A 114 -9.64 2.58 1.63
N ASP A 115 -10.19 1.77 2.54
CA ASP A 115 -11.45 1.03 2.38
C ASP A 115 -11.49 0.28 1.03
N ALA A 116 -10.43 -0.47 0.71
CA ALA A 116 -10.26 -1.09 -0.60
C ALA A 116 -10.02 -2.61 -0.53
N ASP A 117 -10.52 -3.32 -1.53
CA ASP A 117 -10.16 -4.71 -1.82
C ASP A 117 -9.38 -4.75 -3.14
N ILE A 118 -8.08 -4.99 -3.05
CA ILE A 118 -7.19 -5.09 -4.21
C ILE A 118 -6.86 -6.57 -4.43
N GLY A 119 -7.10 -7.07 -5.61
CA GLY A 119 -6.86 -8.46 -6.01
C GLY A 119 -5.37 -8.85 -5.99
N LYS A 120 -5.08 -10.06 -6.44
CA LYS A 120 -3.72 -10.57 -6.58
C LYS A 120 -3.07 -10.09 -7.89
N ASP A 121 -1.74 -10.04 -7.89
CA ASP A 121 -0.94 -9.68 -9.06
C ASP A 121 -1.32 -8.31 -9.68
N VAL A 122 -1.87 -7.41 -8.87
CA VAL A 122 -2.24 -6.04 -9.29
C VAL A 122 -1.02 -5.13 -9.22
N ASN A 123 -0.90 -4.22 -10.18
CA ASN A 123 0.06 -3.12 -10.09
C ASN A 123 -0.67 -1.79 -9.86
N ILE A 124 -0.37 -1.15 -8.75
CA ILE A 124 -0.87 0.18 -8.42
C ILE A 124 0.22 1.21 -8.74
N GLY A 125 -0.05 2.08 -9.68
CA GLY A 125 0.85 3.16 -10.10
C GLY A 125 1.01 4.24 -9.03
N ALA A 126 2.15 4.91 -9.04
CA ALA A 126 2.47 6.00 -8.11
C ALA A 126 1.40 7.11 -8.16
N GLY A 127 1.07 7.68 -7.01
CA GLY A 127 0.07 8.74 -6.91
C GLY A 127 -1.38 8.28 -7.08
N THR A 128 -1.64 6.97 -7.07
CA THR A 128 -3.02 6.46 -7.09
C THR A 128 -3.70 6.70 -5.75
N ILE A 129 -4.92 7.19 -5.79
CA ILE A 129 -5.75 7.47 -4.61
C ILE A 129 -7.09 6.74 -4.73
N THR A 130 -7.46 5.96 -3.73
CA THR A 130 -8.85 5.54 -3.52
C THR A 130 -9.59 6.68 -2.83
N CYS A 131 -10.48 7.36 -3.56
CA CYS A 131 -11.28 8.46 -3.01
C CYS A 131 -12.48 7.88 -2.26
N ASN A 132 -12.22 7.34 -1.06
CA ASN A 132 -13.16 6.55 -0.28
C ASN A 132 -14.17 7.37 0.52
N TYR A 133 -13.97 8.69 0.68
CA TYR A 133 -14.81 9.53 1.52
C TYR A 133 -15.55 10.59 0.69
N ASP A 134 -16.88 10.60 0.78
CA ASP A 134 -17.77 11.50 0.04
C ASP A 134 -18.18 12.76 0.82
N GLY A 135 -17.58 13.00 1.97
CA GLY A 135 -17.94 14.07 2.90
C GLY A 135 -18.86 13.60 4.04
N LYS A 136 -19.49 12.44 3.92
CA LYS A 136 -20.38 11.85 4.92
C LYS A 136 -20.08 10.38 5.20
N ASN A 137 -19.95 9.57 4.16
CA ASN A 137 -19.76 8.12 4.23
C ASN A 137 -18.41 7.71 3.68
N LYS A 138 -17.96 6.53 4.09
CA LYS A 138 -16.83 5.85 3.47
C LYS A 138 -17.34 4.75 2.56
N ASN A 139 -16.88 4.79 1.32
CA ASN A 139 -17.28 3.91 0.26
C ASN A 139 -16.09 3.03 -0.17
N LYS A 140 -16.40 1.87 -0.73
CA LYS A 140 -15.42 0.85 -1.04
C LYS A 140 -14.94 0.93 -2.49
N THR A 141 -13.64 0.70 -2.69
CA THR A 141 -13.02 0.46 -4.00
C THR A 141 -12.68 -1.01 -4.13
N SER A 142 -13.01 -1.64 -5.25
CA SER A 142 -12.57 -3.00 -5.57
C SER A 142 -11.72 -2.97 -6.85
N VAL A 143 -10.59 -3.68 -6.85
CA VAL A 143 -9.73 -3.85 -8.03
C VAL A 143 -9.50 -5.34 -8.24
N GLY A 144 -9.91 -5.86 -9.38
CA GLY A 144 -9.80 -7.27 -9.73
C GLY A 144 -8.36 -7.72 -9.99
N ASP A 145 -8.16 -9.04 -9.98
CA ASP A 145 -6.86 -9.67 -10.18
C ASP A 145 -6.19 -9.26 -11.50
N ASN A 146 -4.87 -9.24 -11.52
CA ASN A 146 -4.02 -8.96 -12.70
C ASN A 146 -4.26 -7.59 -13.34
N SER A 147 -4.86 -6.66 -12.64
CA SER A 147 -5.16 -5.32 -13.18
C SER A 147 -3.99 -4.37 -12.99
N PHE A 148 -3.96 -3.35 -13.82
CA PHE A 148 -2.95 -2.29 -13.77
C PHE A 148 -3.63 -0.94 -13.59
N VAL A 149 -3.32 -0.24 -12.51
CA VAL A 149 -3.76 1.13 -12.29
C VAL A 149 -2.62 2.08 -12.62
N GLY A 150 -2.82 2.92 -13.63
CA GLY A 150 -1.82 3.88 -14.08
C GLY A 150 -1.55 4.97 -13.06
N THR A 151 -0.36 5.55 -13.14
CA THR A 151 0.13 6.62 -12.26
C THR A 151 -0.82 7.81 -12.18
N ASN A 152 -0.94 8.45 -11.01
CA ASN A 152 -1.79 9.61 -10.74
C ASN A 152 -3.27 9.40 -11.10
N SER A 153 -3.78 8.19 -10.82
CA SER A 153 -5.20 7.89 -11.01
C SER A 153 -5.99 8.09 -9.72
N SER A 154 -7.17 8.68 -9.84
CA SER A 154 -8.14 8.80 -8.74
C SER A 154 -9.29 7.83 -8.99
N LEU A 155 -9.52 6.92 -8.04
CA LEU A 155 -10.62 5.96 -8.08
C LEU A 155 -11.73 6.45 -7.15
N ILE A 156 -12.81 6.98 -7.71
CA ILE A 156 -13.91 7.58 -6.95
C ILE A 156 -14.85 6.49 -6.47
N ALA A 157 -14.77 6.16 -5.20
CA ALA A 157 -15.59 5.12 -4.60
C ALA A 157 -17.07 5.59 -4.38
N PRO A 158 -18.06 4.66 -4.44
CA PRO A 158 -17.90 3.23 -4.67
C PRO A 158 -17.58 2.90 -6.12
N ILE A 159 -16.62 1.98 -6.36
CA ILE A 159 -16.20 1.63 -7.72
C ILE A 159 -15.61 0.22 -7.78
N ASN A 160 -15.85 -0.45 -8.91
CA ASN A 160 -15.30 -1.77 -9.23
C ASN A 160 -14.45 -1.69 -10.51
N ILE A 161 -13.19 -2.05 -10.41
CA ILE A 161 -12.29 -2.25 -11.54
C ILE A 161 -12.19 -3.76 -11.78
N GLY A 162 -12.59 -4.21 -12.93
CA GLY A 162 -12.64 -5.62 -13.31
C GLY A 162 -11.25 -6.26 -13.38
N LYS A 163 -11.20 -7.59 -13.52
CA LYS A 163 -9.96 -8.36 -13.67
C LYS A 163 -9.30 -8.07 -15.00
N ASN A 164 -7.96 -8.20 -15.03
CA ASN A 164 -7.15 -7.97 -16.23
C ASN A 164 -7.40 -6.61 -16.87
N SER A 165 -7.87 -5.63 -16.12
CA SER A 165 -8.21 -4.30 -16.62
C SER A 165 -7.02 -3.35 -16.48
N PHE A 166 -7.03 -2.32 -17.31
CA PHE A 166 -5.99 -1.30 -17.32
C PHE A 166 -6.63 0.08 -17.11
N ILE A 167 -6.13 0.84 -16.14
CA ILE A 167 -6.50 2.24 -15.97
C ILE A 167 -5.39 3.11 -16.54
N GLY A 168 -5.72 3.95 -17.51
CA GLY A 168 -4.78 4.88 -18.10
C GLY A 168 -4.29 5.91 -17.08
N ALA A 169 -2.99 6.19 -17.07
CA ALA A 169 -2.40 7.17 -16.13
C ALA A 169 -3.09 8.54 -16.20
N GLY A 170 -3.18 9.22 -15.06
CA GLY A 170 -3.82 10.54 -14.94
C GLY A 170 -5.34 10.53 -15.09
N SER A 171 -5.98 9.37 -14.88
CA SER A 171 -7.43 9.23 -15.02
C SER A 171 -8.17 9.44 -13.70
N THR A 172 -9.33 10.10 -13.77
CA THR A 172 -10.30 10.12 -12.67
C THR A 172 -11.46 9.18 -13.05
N ILE A 173 -11.50 8.01 -12.42
CA ILE A 173 -12.45 6.95 -12.73
C ILE A 173 -13.65 7.04 -11.79
N THR A 174 -14.83 7.26 -12.38
CA THR A 174 -16.10 7.50 -11.66
C THR A 174 -17.17 6.45 -11.96
N LYS A 175 -16.87 5.49 -12.83
CA LYS A 175 -17.77 4.40 -13.21
C LYS A 175 -17.00 3.09 -13.23
N ASP A 176 -17.69 1.99 -12.95
CA ASP A 176 -17.11 0.66 -13.02
C ASP A 176 -16.40 0.40 -14.35
N VAL A 177 -15.29 -0.29 -14.30
CA VAL A 177 -14.55 -0.73 -15.49
C VAL A 177 -14.69 -2.25 -15.60
N PRO A 178 -15.26 -2.75 -16.71
CA PRO A 178 -15.45 -4.20 -16.90
C PRO A 178 -14.12 -4.97 -16.95
N ASP A 179 -14.20 -6.28 -16.81
CA ASP A 179 -13.05 -7.16 -17.02
C ASP A 179 -12.42 -6.95 -18.41
N ASN A 180 -11.11 -7.12 -18.51
CA ASN A 180 -10.33 -7.04 -19.75
C ASN A 180 -10.49 -5.70 -20.50
N SER A 181 -10.72 -4.62 -19.79
CA SER A 181 -11.04 -3.31 -20.36
C SER A 181 -10.00 -2.25 -20.04
N LEU A 182 -9.94 -1.21 -20.88
CA LEU A 182 -9.17 0.00 -20.63
C LEU A 182 -10.12 1.12 -20.15
N GLY A 183 -9.94 1.56 -18.90
CA GLY A 183 -10.57 2.76 -18.36
C GLY A 183 -9.67 3.99 -18.53
N VAL A 184 -10.14 5.00 -19.25
CA VAL A 184 -9.42 6.28 -19.41
C VAL A 184 -10.39 7.43 -19.23
N SER A 185 -10.04 8.36 -18.34
CA SER A 185 -10.81 9.57 -18.10
C SER A 185 -9.85 10.73 -17.83
N ARG A 186 -9.40 11.37 -18.90
CA ARG A 186 -8.49 12.53 -18.86
C ARG A 186 -8.73 13.42 -20.07
N SER A 187 -8.38 14.70 -19.96
CA SER A 187 -8.50 15.67 -21.05
C SER A 187 -7.59 15.30 -22.22
N LYS A 188 -8.03 15.63 -23.44
CA LYS A 188 -7.20 15.50 -24.63
C LYS A 188 -6.05 16.50 -24.56
N GLN A 189 -4.84 16.04 -24.78
CA GLN A 189 -3.66 16.91 -24.80
C GLN A 189 -3.76 17.97 -25.91
N LYS A 190 -3.41 19.20 -25.58
CA LYS A 190 -3.25 20.30 -26.52
C LYS A 190 -1.84 20.85 -26.42
N ASN A 191 -1.12 20.88 -27.53
CA ASN A 191 0.18 21.53 -27.63
C ASN A 191 0.00 22.94 -28.21
N VAL A 192 0.61 23.94 -27.57
CA VAL A 192 0.66 25.32 -28.07
C VAL A 192 2.09 25.59 -28.49
N GLN A 193 2.29 25.71 -29.80
CA GLN A 193 3.63 26.03 -30.34
C GLN A 193 4.05 27.44 -29.94
N ASP A 194 5.37 27.62 -29.80
CA ASP A 194 6.01 28.91 -29.52
C ASP A 194 5.59 29.60 -28.21
N TRP A 195 4.90 28.89 -27.33
CA TRP A 195 4.39 29.40 -26.04
C TRP A 195 5.43 30.17 -25.20
N THR A 196 6.70 29.85 -25.34
CA THR A 196 7.78 30.47 -24.57
C THR A 196 8.58 31.51 -25.32
N LYS A 197 8.35 31.76 -26.63
CA LYS A 197 9.14 32.69 -27.45
C LYS A 197 9.02 34.13 -26.97
N ASP A 198 7.85 34.53 -26.48
CA ASP A 198 7.54 35.90 -26.07
C ASP A 198 7.64 36.12 -24.54
N LYS A 199 8.21 35.14 -23.80
CA LYS A 199 8.30 35.16 -22.34
C LYS A 199 9.71 35.47 -21.81
N LYS A 200 10.49 36.25 -22.54
CA LYS A 200 11.79 36.77 -22.07
C LYS A 200 11.62 38.14 -21.46
#